data_315cb0341ff649b56ec780ba88eec512
#
_entry.id   315cb0341ff649b56ec780ba88eec512
#
_cell.length_a   1.000
_cell.length_b   1.000
_cell.length_c   1.000
_cell.angle_alpha   90.00
_cell.angle_beta   90.00
_cell.angle_gamma   90.00
#
_symmetry.space_group_name_H-M   'P 1'
#
loop_
_entity.id
_entity.type
_entity.pdbx_description
1 polymer ?
#
loop_
_entity_poly.entity_id
_entity_poly.type
_entity_poly.pdbx_seq_one_letter_code
_entity_poly.pdbx_strand_id
1 'polypeptide(L)'
;LNCDGNNVDRITRLLVVVSQAVLFVLRSSGSGYYDRFRDRLMIPIHDSRGRVIGFGGRALSDADQPKYLNSPDTELFDKGQTLYGIDKARAAIAKEDRAVVVEGYFDVIALHAAGSETAVASLGTAFNANQVRQLLRYTESKQVILNFDADAAGVKAAQRAIGEVEAMAYRGDVQL
;
A
#
# COMPACT_ATOMS: atom_id res chain seq x y z
N LEU A 1 -21.80 -12.90 -27.60
CA LEU A 1 -21.10 -11.89 -26.80
C LEU A 1 -20.55 -10.84 -27.75
N ASN A 2 -21.33 -9.77 -27.97
CA ASN A 2 -20.90 -8.59 -28.72
C ASN A 2 -19.88 -7.83 -27.86
N CYS A 3 -18.61 -7.91 -28.22
CA CYS A 3 -17.60 -6.99 -27.71
C CYS A 3 -17.72 -5.70 -28.53
N ASP A 4 -18.45 -4.72 -28.00
CA ASP A 4 -18.53 -3.40 -28.59
C ASP A 4 -17.11 -2.81 -28.64
N GLY A 5 -16.67 -2.46 -29.88
CA GLY A 5 -15.32 -1.91 -30.15
C GLY A 5 -14.96 -0.71 -29.24
N ASN A 6 -15.96 0.04 -28.80
CA ASN A 6 -15.81 1.13 -27.82
C ASN A 6 -15.28 0.71 -26.45
N ASN A 7 -15.53 -0.53 -26.01
CA ASN A 7 -15.10 -1.02 -24.71
C ASN A 7 -13.63 -1.47 -24.73
N VAL A 8 -13.19 -2.05 -25.86
CA VAL A 8 -11.79 -2.45 -26.09
C VAL A 8 -10.91 -1.20 -26.16
N ASP A 9 -11.36 -0.17 -26.87
CA ASP A 9 -10.62 1.09 -27.02
C ASP A 9 -10.48 1.85 -25.69
N ARG A 10 -11.52 1.81 -24.85
CA ARG A 10 -11.53 2.39 -23.51
C ARG A 10 -10.62 1.64 -22.54
N ILE A 11 -10.62 0.31 -22.58
CA ILE A 11 -9.72 -0.54 -21.76
C ILE A 11 -8.28 -0.37 -22.23
N THR A 12 -8.01 -0.33 -23.53
CA THR A 12 -6.67 -0.12 -24.09
C THR A 12 -6.14 1.26 -23.73
N ARG A 13 -6.95 2.32 -23.82
CA ARG A 13 -6.58 3.68 -23.38
C ARG A 13 -6.31 3.72 -21.88
N LEU A 14 -7.14 3.07 -21.05
CA LEU A 14 -6.94 2.99 -19.61
C LEU A 14 -5.64 2.25 -19.26
N LEU A 15 -5.35 1.13 -19.91
CA LEU A 15 -4.12 0.36 -19.74
C LEU A 15 -2.88 1.16 -20.16
N VAL A 16 -2.96 1.91 -21.26
CA VAL A 16 -1.87 2.78 -21.74
C VAL A 16 -1.64 3.93 -20.77
N VAL A 17 -2.70 4.60 -20.30
CA VAL A 17 -2.58 5.71 -19.33
C VAL A 17 -2.02 5.20 -18.00
N VAL A 18 -2.50 4.07 -17.49
CA VAL A 18 -2.02 3.47 -16.24
C VAL A 18 -0.56 3.02 -16.38
N SER A 19 -0.18 2.35 -17.47
CA SER A 19 1.20 1.94 -17.68
C SER A 19 2.14 3.13 -17.82
N GLN A 20 1.74 4.17 -18.55
CA GLN A 20 2.56 5.39 -18.72
C GLN A 20 2.67 6.18 -17.41
N ALA A 21 1.60 6.33 -16.63
CA ALA A 21 1.66 7.06 -15.37
C ALA A 21 2.41 6.30 -14.26
N VAL A 22 2.35 4.97 -14.27
CA VAL A 22 2.86 4.11 -13.18
C VAL A 22 4.28 3.63 -13.45
N LEU A 23 4.60 3.22 -14.69
CA LEU A 23 5.87 2.56 -15.03
C LEU A 23 6.84 3.48 -15.76
N PHE A 24 6.35 4.47 -16.50
CA PHE A 24 7.17 5.35 -17.33
C PHE A 24 7.12 6.80 -16.88
N VAL A 25 8.20 7.51 -17.08
CA VAL A 25 8.33 8.95 -16.81
C VAL A 25 8.66 9.65 -18.11
N LEU A 26 7.93 10.73 -18.43
CA LEU A 26 8.23 11.58 -19.57
C LEU A 26 9.58 12.30 -19.34
N ARG A 27 10.43 12.32 -20.34
CA ARG A 27 11.70 13.06 -20.27
C ARG A 27 11.43 14.56 -20.20
N SER A 28 12.11 15.25 -19.32
CA SER A 28 12.04 16.72 -19.19
C SER A 28 12.71 17.45 -20.34
N SER A 29 13.65 16.78 -21.04
CA SER A 29 14.35 17.30 -22.21
C SER A 29 14.40 16.22 -23.29
N GLY A 30 14.02 16.57 -24.53
CA GLY A 30 13.93 15.63 -25.65
C GLY A 30 12.56 14.95 -25.75
N SER A 31 12.44 13.97 -26.63
CA SER A 31 11.23 13.16 -26.81
C SER A 31 11.38 11.79 -26.15
N GLY A 32 10.25 11.23 -25.69
CA GLY A 32 10.15 9.85 -25.22
C GLY A 32 10.03 9.71 -23.70
N TYR A 33 10.05 8.46 -23.27
CA TYR A 33 9.87 8.04 -21.89
C TYR A 33 11.08 7.28 -21.39
N TYR A 34 11.21 7.14 -20.08
CA TYR A 34 12.15 6.23 -19.45
C TYR A 34 11.48 5.48 -18.31
N ASP A 35 12.00 4.30 -17.96
CA ASP A 35 11.47 3.48 -16.88
C ASP A 35 11.61 4.18 -15.54
N ARG A 36 10.51 4.25 -14.81
CA ARG A 36 10.49 4.78 -13.44
C ARG A 36 11.30 3.91 -12.48
N PHE A 37 11.22 2.60 -12.63
CA PHE A 37 11.80 1.62 -11.70
C PHE A 37 13.07 0.99 -12.27
N ARG A 38 14.11 1.81 -12.50
CA ARG A 38 15.38 1.33 -13.02
C ARG A 38 16.20 0.67 -11.93
N ASP A 39 16.77 -0.49 -12.23
CA ASP A 39 17.61 -1.29 -11.35
C ASP A 39 16.97 -1.55 -9.97
N ARG A 40 15.71 -2.02 -10.00
CA ARG A 40 14.89 -2.25 -8.80
C ARG A 40 14.19 -3.60 -8.82
N LEU A 41 14.15 -4.23 -7.66
CA LEU A 41 13.23 -5.33 -7.41
C LEU A 41 11.80 -4.77 -7.36
N MET A 42 10.96 -5.25 -8.28
CA MET A 42 9.57 -4.80 -8.41
C MET A 42 8.63 -5.60 -7.51
N ILE A 43 7.76 -4.90 -6.79
CA ILE A 43 6.79 -5.47 -5.88
C ILE A 43 5.41 -4.96 -6.29
N PRO A 44 4.50 -5.84 -6.75
CA PRO A 44 3.15 -5.42 -7.09
C PRO A 44 2.36 -5.04 -5.83
N ILE A 45 1.61 -3.96 -5.93
CA ILE A 45 0.68 -3.49 -4.89
C ILE A 45 -0.73 -3.80 -5.35
N HIS A 46 -1.49 -4.49 -4.49
CA HIS A 46 -2.85 -4.93 -4.80
C HIS A 46 -3.90 -4.15 -4.01
N ASP A 47 -5.08 -4.00 -4.60
CA ASP A 47 -6.27 -3.60 -3.86
C ASP A 47 -6.81 -4.78 -3.01
N SER A 48 -7.81 -4.53 -2.17
CA SER A 48 -8.42 -5.57 -1.31
C SER A 48 -9.06 -6.74 -2.08
N ARG A 49 -9.20 -6.63 -3.40
CA ARG A 49 -9.73 -7.68 -4.30
C ARG A 49 -8.62 -8.45 -5.01
N GLY A 50 -7.36 -8.13 -4.78
CA GLY A 50 -6.20 -8.77 -5.41
C GLY A 50 -5.85 -8.23 -6.80
N ARG A 51 -6.40 -7.09 -7.23
CA ARG A 51 -6.05 -6.46 -8.51
C ARG A 51 -4.83 -5.57 -8.33
N VAL A 52 -3.85 -5.66 -9.22
CA VAL A 52 -2.68 -4.79 -9.21
C VAL A 52 -3.10 -3.35 -9.50
N ILE A 53 -2.79 -2.43 -8.59
CA ILE A 53 -3.11 -1.00 -8.67
C ILE A 53 -1.86 -0.11 -8.73
N GLY A 54 -0.70 -0.65 -8.40
CA GLY A 54 0.57 0.06 -8.41
C GLY A 54 1.74 -0.87 -8.17
N PHE A 55 2.92 -0.31 -8.07
CA PHE A 55 4.16 -1.04 -7.80
C PHE A 55 5.00 -0.31 -6.76
N GLY A 56 5.67 -1.08 -5.92
CA GLY A 56 6.81 -0.67 -5.15
C GLY A 56 8.10 -1.14 -5.82
N GLY A 57 9.21 -0.47 -5.59
CA GLY A 57 10.51 -0.89 -6.08
C GLY A 57 11.59 -0.66 -5.03
N ARG A 58 12.37 -1.70 -4.72
CA ARG A 58 13.56 -1.58 -3.88
C ARG A 58 14.79 -1.52 -4.78
N ALA A 59 15.66 -0.53 -4.58
CA ALA A 59 16.94 -0.44 -5.27
C ALA A 59 17.78 -1.70 -5.04
N LEU A 60 18.40 -2.23 -6.09
CA LEU A 60 19.30 -3.38 -6.02
C LEU A 60 20.71 -2.97 -5.59
N SER A 61 21.04 -1.68 -5.74
CA SER A 61 22.31 -1.09 -5.31
C SER A 61 22.06 0.00 -4.26
N ASP A 62 22.93 0.10 -3.25
CA ASP A 62 22.88 1.18 -2.26
C ASP A 62 23.21 2.57 -2.85
N ALA A 63 23.82 2.60 -4.03
CA ALA A 63 24.07 3.84 -4.78
C ALA A 63 22.80 4.41 -5.40
N ASP A 64 21.75 3.59 -5.59
CA ASP A 64 20.49 4.01 -6.22
C ASP A 64 19.54 4.61 -5.21
N GLN A 65 19.29 5.90 -5.34
CA GLN A 65 18.34 6.61 -4.48
C GLN A 65 17.04 6.97 -5.23
N PRO A 66 15.91 7.00 -4.53
CA PRO A 66 15.70 6.56 -3.14
C PRO A 66 15.73 5.03 -3.01
N LYS A 67 16.13 4.51 -1.84
CA LYS A 67 16.16 3.06 -1.55
C LYS A 67 14.83 2.37 -1.87
N TYR A 68 13.73 3.01 -1.56
CA TYR A 68 12.36 2.58 -1.87
C TYR A 68 11.67 3.61 -2.74
N LEU A 69 11.01 3.15 -3.79
CA LEU A 69 10.24 3.98 -4.71
C LEU A 69 8.88 3.34 -4.94
N ASN A 70 7.81 4.11 -4.75
CA ASN A 70 6.46 3.66 -5.06
C ASN A 70 5.93 4.35 -6.31
N SER A 71 4.93 3.73 -6.95
CA SER A 71 4.12 4.40 -7.97
C SER A 71 3.60 5.74 -7.44
N PRO A 72 3.43 6.75 -8.29
CA PRO A 72 2.72 7.96 -7.92
C PRO A 72 1.25 7.65 -7.64
N ASP A 73 0.57 8.54 -6.94
CA ASP A 73 -0.87 8.46 -6.78
C ASP A 73 -1.56 8.63 -8.14
N THR A 74 -2.61 7.82 -8.37
CA THR A 74 -3.40 7.78 -9.60
C THR A 74 -4.87 7.59 -9.22
N GLU A 75 -5.77 7.59 -10.19
CA GLU A 75 -7.19 7.24 -9.95
C GLU A 75 -7.39 5.83 -9.37
N LEU A 76 -6.42 4.92 -9.56
CA LEU A 76 -6.48 3.54 -9.06
C LEU A 76 -5.67 3.33 -7.79
N PHE A 77 -4.67 4.16 -7.51
CA PHE A 77 -3.73 3.99 -6.42
C PHE A 77 -3.56 5.27 -5.64
N ASP A 78 -3.95 5.24 -4.37
CA ASP A 78 -3.77 6.29 -3.37
C ASP A 78 -3.04 5.67 -2.17
N LYS A 79 -1.80 6.12 -1.93
CA LYS A 79 -0.95 5.62 -0.82
C LYS A 79 -1.59 5.85 0.54
N GLY A 80 -2.34 6.94 0.70
CA GLY A 80 -3.03 7.28 1.94
C GLY A 80 -4.23 6.39 2.23
N GLN A 81 -4.73 5.67 1.23
CA GLN A 81 -5.88 4.76 1.37
C GLN A 81 -5.51 3.29 1.16
N THR A 82 -4.29 3.00 0.72
CA THR A 82 -3.87 1.64 0.40
C THR A 82 -3.05 1.05 1.55
N LEU A 83 -3.36 -0.21 1.89
CA LEU A 83 -2.56 -1.05 2.77
C LEU A 83 -1.96 -2.18 1.95
N TYR A 84 -0.64 -2.31 1.97
CA TYR A 84 0.05 -3.43 1.34
C TYR A 84 -0.28 -4.75 2.06
N GLY A 85 -0.57 -5.78 1.29
CA GLY A 85 -0.86 -7.12 1.80
C GLY A 85 -2.31 -7.33 2.25
N ILE A 86 -3.18 -6.31 2.20
CA ILE A 86 -4.57 -6.43 2.66
C ILE A 86 -5.38 -7.49 1.88
N ASP A 87 -5.08 -7.69 0.60
CA ASP A 87 -5.70 -8.70 -0.24
C ASP A 87 -5.51 -10.12 0.31
N LYS A 88 -4.36 -10.38 0.92
CA LYS A 88 -4.00 -11.66 1.55
C LYS A 88 -4.40 -11.71 3.03
N ALA A 89 -4.14 -10.62 3.77
CA ALA A 89 -4.29 -10.56 5.20
C ALA A 89 -5.76 -10.56 5.67
N ARG A 90 -6.70 -10.02 4.90
CA ARG A 90 -8.08 -9.78 5.33
C ARG A 90 -8.79 -11.02 5.90
N ALA A 91 -8.55 -12.21 5.33
CA ALA A 91 -9.16 -13.45 5.81
C ALA A 91 -8.55 -13.90 7.14
N ALA A 92 -7.24 -13.80 7.29
CA ALA A 92 -6.54 -14.09 8.54
C ALA A 92 -6.90 -13.07 9.62
N ILE A 93 -6.99 -11.78 9.29
CA ILE A 93 -7.42 -10.72 10.20
C ILE A 93 -8.83 -11.03 10.75
N ALA A 94 -9.78 -11.37 9.88
CA ALA A 94 -11.13 -11.71 10.30
C ALA A 94 -11.18 -12.98 11.17
N LYS A 95 -10.35 -13.98 10.88
CA LYS A 95 -10.27 -15.24 11.62
C LYS A 95 -9.63 -15.07 13.00
N GLU A 96 -8.54 -14.30 13.07
CA GLU A 96 -7.78 -14.10 14.31
C GLU A 96 -8.26 -12.89 15.11
N ASP A 97 -9.21 -12.13 14.55
CA ASP A 97 -9.81 -10.93 15.12
C ASP A 97 -8.81 -9.85 15.54
N ARG A 98 -7.70 -9.76 14.80
CA ARG A 98 -6.64 -8.77 15.01
C ARG A 98 -5.90 -8.48 13.72
N ALA A 99 -5.39 -7.25 13.58
CA ALA A 99 -4.50 -6.84 12.50
C ALA A 99 -3.13 -6.43 13.05
N VAL A 100 -2.06 -6.72 12.33
CA VAL A 100 -0.71 -6.26 12.64
C VAL A 100 -0.29 -5.28 11.56
N VAL A 101 0.11 -4.06 11.96
CA VAL A 101 0.61 -3.02 11.06
C VAL A 101 2.10 -2.88 11.23
N VAL A 102 2.83 -3.02 10.12
CA VAL A 102 4.28 -2.87 10.03
C VAL A 102 4.66 -1.70 9.11
N GLU A 103 5.93 -1.34 9.03
CA GLU A 103 6.37 -0.15 8.28
C GLU A 103 6.42 -0.39 6.77
N GLY A 104 6.91 -1.54 6.32
CA GLY A 104 7.22 -1.79 4.92
C GLY A 104 6.69 -3.11 4.37
N TYR A 105 6.67 -3.19 3.06
CA TYR A 105 6.18 -4.41 2.39
C TYR A 105 7.12 -5.61 2.55
N PHE A 106 8.41 -5.42 2.81
CA PHE A 106 9.29 -6.55 3.13
C PHE A 106 8.98 -7.16 4.49
N ASP A 107 8.57 -6.36 5.46
CA ASP A 107 8.16 -6.85 6.78
C ASP A 107 6.89 -7.70 6.66
N VAL A 108 5.91 -7.23 5.86
CA VAL A 108 4.72 -8.01 5.54
C VAL A 108 5.08 -9.34 4.87
N ILE A 109 5.94 -9.30 3.84
CA ILE A 109 6.38 -10.50 3.12
C ILE A 109 7.06 -11.49 4.08
N ALA A 110 7.95 -11.02 4.95
CA ALA A 110 8.66 -11.84 5.92
C ALA A 110 7.70 -12.45 6.95
N LEU A 111 6.77 -11.66 7.49
CA LEU A 111 5.78 -12.14 8.45
C LEU A 111 4.83 -13.17 7.84
N HIS A 112 4.33 -12.93 6.62
CA HIS A 112 3.50 -13.91 5.92
C HIS A 112 4.26 -15.21 5.63
N ALA A 113 5.53 -15.11 5.21
CA ALA A 113 6.38 -16.28 5.02
C ALA A 113 6.64 -17.05 6.32
N ALA A 114 6.63 -16.37 7.47
CA ALA A 114 6.74 -16.98 8.79
C ALA A 114 5.40 -17.47 9.38
N GLY A 115 4.29 -17.36 8.62
CA GLY A 115 2.95 -17.81 9.05
C GLY A 115 2.14 -16.77 9.82
N SER A 116 2.61 -15.53 9.97
CA SER A 116 1.85 -14.42 10.55
C SER A 116 1.13 -13.65 9.43
N GLU A 117 -0.02 -14.17 9.00
CA GLU A 117 -0.74 -13.69 7.82
C GLU A 117 -1.62 -12.45 8.08
N THR A 118 -1.70 -11.95 9.31
CA THR A 118 -2.49 -10.76 9.68
C THR A 118 -1.76 -9.44 9.43
N ALA A 119 -0.51 -9.50 8.94
CA ALA A 119 0.34 -8.34 8.74
C ALA A 119 -0.02 -7.54 7.48
N VAL A 120 -0.04 -6.22 7.62
CA VAL A 120 -0.20 -5.24 6.54
C VAL A 120 0.77 -4.07 6.76
N ALA A 121 1.04 -3.29 5.71
CA ALA A 121 1.89 -2.11 5.84
C ALA A 121 1.30 -0.88 5.16
N SER A 122 1.63 0.30 5.69
CA SER A 122 1.48 1.57 4.99
C SER A 122 2.61 1.72 3.94
N LEU A 123 2.34 2.48 2.87
CA LEU A 123 3.23 2.55 1.70
C LEU A 123 4.09 3.82 1.70
N GLY A 124 4.93 4.00 2.75
CA GLY A 124 5.79 5.17 2.89
C GLY A 124 5.03 6.44 3.25
N THR A 125 3.81 6.30 3.75
CA THR A 125 2.99 7.35 4.37
C THR A 125 2.78 7.03 5.84
N ALA A 126 2.48 8.04 6.66
CA ALA A 126 2.05 7.77 8.03
C ALA A 126 0.76 6.96 8.02
N PHE A 127 0.70 5.93 8.88
CA PHE A 127 -0.53 5.18 9.10
C PHE A 127 -1.62 6.11 9.64
N ASN A 128 -2.75 6.18 8.96
CA ASN A 128 -3.74 7.23 9.12
C ASN A 128 -5.16 6.70 9.35
N ALA A 129 -6.10 7.60 9.68
CA ALA A 129 -7.48 7.27 10.00
C ALA A 129 -8.20 6.46 8.90
N ASN A 130 -7.92 6.68 7.61
CA ASN A 130 -8.56 5.92 6.54
C ASN A 130 -8.09 4.46 6.52
N GLN A 131 -6.79 4.25 6.72
CA GLN A 131 -6.19 2.93 6.82
C GLN A 131 -6.67 2.19 8.09
N VAL A 132 -6.78 2.91 9.22
CA VAL A 132 -7.39 2.38 10.45
C VAL A 132 -8.83 1.91 10.17
N ARG A 133 -9.68 2.78 9.62
CA ARG A 133 -11.08 2.42 9.30
C ARG A 133 -11.15 1.21 8.36
N GLN A 134 -10.23 1.08 7.44
CA GLN A 134 -10.16 -0.07 6.54
C GLN A 134 -9.92 -1.37 7.31
N LEU A 135 -8.96 -1.40 8.25
CA LEU A 135 -8.67 -2.58 9.08
C LEU A 135 -9.83 -2.92 10.02
N LEU A 136 -10.42 -1.92 10.65
CA LEU A 136 -11.53 -2.11 11.60
C LEU A 136 -12.80 -2.73 10.97
N ARG A 137 -12.88 -2.81 9.63
CA ARG A 137 -13.96 -3.53 8.93
C ARG A 137 -13.79 -5.04 8.99
N TYR A 138 -12.58 -5.53 9.24
CA TYR A 138 -12.23 -6.95 9.24
C TYR A 138 -12.08 -7.53 10.65
N THR A 139 -12.14 -6.72 11.71
CA THR A 139 -12.02 -7.17 13.10
C THR A 139 -13.30 -6.82 13.87
N GLU A 140 -13.77 -7.73 14.76
CA GLU A 140 -14.87 -7.47 15.68
C GLU A 140 -14.36 -6.78 16.95
N SER A 141 -13.26 -7.27 17.53
CA SER A 141 -12.60 -6.70 18.71
C SER A 141 -11.94 -5.34 18.47
N LYS A 142 -11.82 -4.92 17.21
CA LYS A 142 -11.11 -3.68 16.79
C LYS A 142 -9.64 -3.66 17.21
N GLN A 143 -9.03 -4.81 17.40
CA GLN A 143 -7.62 -4.90 17.80
C GLN A 143 -6.69 -4.65 16.61
N VAL A 144 -5.87 -3.61 16.72
CA VAL A 144 -4.79 -3.28 15.78
C VAL A 144 -3.48 -3.17 16.55
N ILE A 145 -2.52 -4.00 16.18
CA ILE A 145 -1.18 -4.05 16.78
C ILE A 145 -0.23 -3.27 15.87
N LEU A 146 0.43 -2.25 16.41
CA LEU A 146 1.47 -1.50 15.70
C LEU A 146 2.83 -2.14 16.01
N ASN A 147 3.51 -2.65 15.01
CA ASN A 147 4.84 -3.26 15.12
C ASN A 147 5.80 -2.51 14.19
N PHE A 148 6.29 -1.38 14.68
CA PHE A 148 7.22 -0.48 14.00
C PHE A 148 8.64 -0.65 14.54
N ASP A 149 9.63 -0.19 13.76
CA ASP A 149 11.03 -0.29 14.14
C ASP A 149 11.32 0.43 15.48
N ALA A 150 12.20 -0.14 16.29
CA ALA A 150 12.55 0.41 17.60
C ALA A 150 13.56 1.58 17.50
N ASP A 151 13.42 2.42 16.47
CA ASP A 151 14.19 3.62 16.27
C ASP A 151 13.35 4.90 16.47
N ALA A 152 13.99 6.06 16.41
CA ALA A 152 13.31 7.34 16.62
C ALA A 152 12.21 7.63 15.56
N ALA A 153 12.32 7.08 14.36
CA ALA A 153 11.32 7.25 13.30
C ALA A 153 10.10 6.36 13.56
N GLY A 154 10.31 5.08 13.90
CA GLY A 154 9.24 4.14 14.24
C GLY A 154 8.48 4.55 15.51
N VAL A 155 9.16 5.04 16.55
CA VAL A 155 8.50 5.60 17.74
C VAL A 155 7.59 6.78 17.37
N LYS A 156 8.07 7.71 16.53
CA LYS A 156 7.24 8.83 16.06
C LYS A 156 6.07 8.36 15.17
N ALA A 157 6.27 7.33 14.36
CA ALA A 157 5.22 6.74 13.54
C ALA A 157 4.13 6.12 14.42
N ALA A 158 4.51 5.35 15.46
CA ALA A 158 3.58 4.78 16.42
C ALA A 158 2.78 5.86 17.17
N GLN A 159 3.45 6.90 17.66
CA GLN A 159 2.79 8.02 18.36
C GLN A 159 1.76 8.73 17.45
N ARG A 160 2.09 8.96 16.17
CA ARG A 160 1.15 9.55 15.22
C ARG A 160 -0.06 8.64 14.97
N ALA A 161 0.19 7.34 14.78
CA ALA A 161 -0.88 6.36 14.57
C ALA A 161 -1.83 6.30 15.77
N ILE A 162 -1.30 6.30 17.00
CA ILE A 162 -2.10 6.36 18.24
C ILE A 162 -2.93 7.64 18.27
N GLY A 163 -2.34 8.80 18.01
CA GLY A 163 -3.06 10.08 17.99
C GLY A 163 -4.19 10.12 16.93
N GLU A 164 -4.02 9.47 15.78
CA GLU A 164 -5.09 9.33 14.79
C GLU A 164 -6.25 8.48 15.32
N VAL A 165 -5.97 7.36 16.01
CA VAL A 165 -7.00 6.48 16.59
C VAL A 165 -7.72 7.19 17.73
N GLU A 166 -7.01 7.88 18.61
CA GLU A 166 -7.59 8.69 19.71
C GLU A 166 -8.52 9.77 19.15
N ALA A 167 -8.10 10.48 18.10
CA ALA A 167 -8.94 11.48 17.44
C ALA A 167 -10.20 10.87 16.81
N MET A 168 -10.12 9.63 16.31
CA MET A 168 -11.30 8.90 15.82
C MET A 168 -12.24 8.51 16.96
N ALA A 169 -11.70 8.03 18.08
CA ALA A 169 -12.49 7.67 19.26
C ALA A 169 -13.21 8.91 19.83
N TYR A 170 -12.50 10.04 19.92
CA TYR A 170 -13.10 11.30 20.38
C TYR A 170 -14.26 11.77 19.48
N ARG A 171 -14.19 11.52 18.18
CA ARG A 171 -15.29 11.82 17.23
C ARG A 171 -16.40 10.77 17.23
N GLY A 172 -16.27 9.68 17.98
CA GLY A 172 -17.22 8.58 18.00
C GLY A 172 -17.11 7.63 16.79
N ASP A 173 -16.06 7.77 15.99
CA ASP A 173 -15.85 6.91 14.81
C ASP A 173 -15.42 5.47 15.19
N VAL A 174 -14.80 5.31 16.37
CA VAL A 174 -14.39 4.02 16.97
C VAL A 174 -14.54 4.08 18.50
N GLN A 175 -14.69 2.91 19.12
CA GLN A 175 -14.58 2.75 20.57
C GLN A 175 -13.16 2.23 20.89
N LEU A 176 -12.51 2.83 21.89
CA LEU A 176 -11.22 2.38 22.44
C LEU A 176 -11.46 1.36 23.55
#